data_3f35c79f0cd6a1dcd11c603c83b059d4
#
_entry.id   3f35c79f0cd6a1dcd11c603c83b059d4
#
_cell.length_a   1.000
_cell.length_b   1.000
_cell.length_c   1.000
_cell.angle_alpha   90.00
_cell.angle_beta   90.00
_cell.angle_gamma   90.00
#
_symmetry.space_group_name_H-M   'P 1'
#
loop_
_entity.id
_entity.type
_entity.pdbx_description
1 polymer ?
#
loop_
_entity_poly.entity_id
_entity_poly.type
_entity_poly.pdbx_seq_one_letter_code
_entity_poly.pdbx_strand_id
1 'polypeptide(L)'
;MFVFPDPVRKAFEALPLPLVIEQFIDEKVVPLLVSDGFCRLVGKNRESTMEWFFGSQYERLHPDDVGNVAHVSDEFAHHRGDYNVIFRAKHEEGYHYIHAVGEWMTAHDGTELAVLIYTDVSDSGRTITKLADQYDLFKQDVFYSDPVTGLPNRNYFNRFGEDKLHAIRTAEQTPALIFCDINAMKSYNSQYGYEKGDDLIRLVASLLRESFPEELLVRGSEDQLVLLVTLDNRDQLIAQLEEVNRRVRQEAFGNTTGIQAGIRVLQPSTTLPEAADQARHALRMIRSDLNTVCCFYSQEVDERYWQQLYVIQNIDKAVENGWIKVYYQGITETVTGNGVALEALARWVDPVRGIISPADFIPVLMKYHQLHKLDLYMFEQVCREVSIRKDAGLPLLPVSVNFARQDFDHINMVEELNRIVDSYQIGQYGIGKDYFIIEITEQDVATAPERFYDQLKTLRADGFKVWLDDFGSAYSSLNVFSKFETDLIKMDMELLRNLDDHKGANREILKSIIGICRKLGIHTLAEGVETEEQREFLIEIGCELAQGYLYHRPDALDSILYKRQNGRRNHQVVTRKRLKELI
;
A
#
# COMPACT_ATOMS: atom_id res chain seq x y z
N MET A 1 16.25 -3.51 29.78
CA MET A 1 17.49 -2.70 29.74
C MET A 1 17.82 -2.47 28.28
N PHE A 2 18.00 -1.23 27.87
CA PHE A 2 18.33 -0.85 26.50
C PHE A 2 19.75 -1.32 26.12
N VAL A 3 19.94 -1.78 24.88
CA VAL A 3 21.24 -2.26 24.38
C VAL A 3 21.59 -1.49 23.11
N PHE A 4 22.70 -0.77 23.15
CA PHE A 4 23.22 -0.08 21.97
C PHE A 4 23.79 -1.08 20.95
N PRO A 5 23.55 -0.89 19.64
CA PRO A 5 24.28 -1.60 18.59
C PRO A 5 25.79 -1.36 18.73
N ASP A 6 26.60 -2.39 18.48
CA ASP A 6 28.07 -2.32 18.70
C ASP A 6 28.77 -1.11 18.03
N PRO A 7 28.46 -0.72 16.78
CA PRO A 7 29.09 0.44 16.15
C PRO A 7 28.74 1.76 16.86
N VAL A 8 27.47 1.92 17.27
CA VAL A 8 26.95 3.09 17.98
C VAL A 8 27.59 3.18 19.35
N ARG A 9 27.59 2.05 20.08
CA ARG A 9 28.25 1.95 21.39
C ARG A 9 29.72 2.39 21.33
N LYS A 10 30.50 1.86 20.40
CA LYS A 10 31.92 2.20 20.22
C LYS A 10 32.12 3.69 19.89
N ALA A 11 31.23 4.28 19.08
CA ALA A 11 31.30 5.70 18.76
C ALA A 11 31.10 6.58 20.00
N PHE A 12 30.07 6.30 20.82
CA PHE A 12 29.85 7.01 22.08
C PHE A 12 30.97 6.79 23.10
N GLU A 13 31.47 5.57 23.22
CA GLU A 13 32.58 5.24 24.11
C GLU A 13 33.86 5.98 23.77
N ALA A 14 34.16 6.20 22.48
CA ALA A 14 35.36 6.90 22.03
C ALA A 14 35.28 8.43 22.15
N LEU A 15 34.15 9.00 22.56
CA LEU A 15 34.01 10.46 22.67
C LEU A 15 35.00 11.04 23.70
N PRO A 16 35.69 12.15 23.32
CA PRO A 16 36.52 12.89 24.25
C PRO A 16 35.72 13.72 25.27
N LEU A 17 34.42 13.91 25.04
CA LEU A 17 33.51 14.61 25.92
C LEU A 17 33.19 13.73 27.14
N PRO A 18 33.22 14.26 28.38
CA PRO A 18 32.80 13.51 29.57
C PRO A 18 31.30 13.26 29.60
N LEU A 19 30.87 12.13 29.05
CA LEU A 19 29.46 11.78 28.85
C LEU A 19 29.12 10.45 29.52
N VAL A 20 27.94 10.39 30.12
CA VAL A 20 27.31 9.18 30.65
C VAL A 20 25.91 9.04 30.09
N ILE A 21 25.52 7.84 29.69
CA ILE A 21 24.13 7.52 29.32
C ILE A 21 23.58 6.51 30.30
N GLU A 22 22.43 6.81 30.84
CA GLU A 22 21.76 6.06 31.89
C GLU A 22 20.33 5.72 31.52
N GLN A 23 19.81 4.65 32.09
CA GLN A 23 18.40 4.28 32.04
C GLN A 23 17.83 4.17 33.45
N PHE A 24 16.61 4.66 33.64
CA PHE A 24 15.89 4.46 34.91
C PHE A 24 15.05 3.19 34.80
N ILE A 25 15.31 2.21 35.66
CA ILE A 25 14.62 0.93 35.71
C ILE A 25 14.27 0.65 37.17
N ASP A 26 12.99 0.44 37.50
CA ASP A 26 12.51 0.11 38.83
C ASP A 26 13.06 1.09 39.93
N GLU A 27 12.93 2.38 39.67
CA GLU A 27 13.41 3.49 40.53
C GLU A 27 14.94 3.50 40.74
N LYS A 28 15.71 2.80 39.92
CA LYS A 28 17.18 2.78 39.95
C LYS A 28 17.78 3.34 38.70
N VAL A 29 18.84 4.09 38.90
CA VAL A 29 19.72 4.54 37.81
C VAL A 29 20.62 3.39 37.36
N VAL A 30 20.56 3.03 36.11
CA VAL A 30 21.41 1.98 35.51
C VAL A 30 22.29 2.63 34.43
N PRO A 31 23.60 2.75 34.64
CA PRO A 31 24.49 3.28 33.63
C PRO A 31 24.60 2.27 32.48
N LEU A 32 24.37 2.76 31.27
CA LEU A 32 24.45 1.96 30.03
C LEU A 32 25.79 2.16 29.34
N LEU A 33 26.35 3.38 29.44
CA LEU A 33 27.56 3.76 28.70
C LEU A 33 28.28 4.92 29.37
N VAL A 34 29.62 4.87 29.35
CA VAL A 34 30.50 5.97 29.75
C VAL A 34 31.53 6.22 28.66
N SER A 35 31.77 7.50 28.34
CA SER A 35 32.76 7.91 27.34
C SER A 35 34.20 7.86 27.85
N ASP A 36 35.19 7.84 26.92
CA ASP A 36 36.61 8.02 27.25
C ASP A 36 36.87 9.38 27.92
N GLY A 37 36.08 10.41 27.54
CA GLY A 37 36.13 11.72 28.20
C GLY A 37 35.77 11.64 29.66
N PHE A 38 34.70 10.90 30.03
CA PHE A 38 34.30 10.71 31.41
C PHE A 38 35.28 9.86 32.18
N CYS A 39 35.81 8.81 31.58
CA CYS A 39 36.87 7.98 32.21
C CYS A 39 38.10 8.82 32.54
N ARG A 40 38.51 9.74 31.67
CA ARG A 40 39.62 10.68 31.95
C ARG A 40 39.27 11.66 33.07
N LEU A 41 38.02 12.20 33.09
CA LEU A 41 37.57 13.11 34.14
C LEU A 41 37.64 12.47 35.51
N VAL A 42 37.24 11.20 35.64
CA VAL A 42 37.24 10.49 36.94
C VAL A 42 38.57 9.78 37.26
N GLY A 43 39.54 9.76 36.32
CA GLY A 43 40.85 9.11 36.48
C GLY A 43 40.79 7.58 36.58
N LYS A 44 39.81 6.92 35.94
CA LYS A 44 39.62 5.47 35.98
C LYS A 44 39.45 4.89 34.59
N ASN A 45 39.75 3.58 34.44
CA ASN A 45 39.38 2.86 33.21
C ASN A 45 37.85 2.64 33.15
N ARG A 46 37.32 2.27 31.99
CA ARG A 46 35.87 2.15 31.76
C ARG A 46 35.22 1.10 32.64
N GLU A 47 35.85 -0.05 32.82
CA GLU A 47 35.33 -1.15 33.64
C GLU A 47 35.17 -0.71 35.10
N SER A 48 36.20 -0.13 35.68
CA SER A 48 36.16 0.42 37.05
C SER A 48 35.22 1.61 37.18
N THR A 49 34.99 2.38 36.12
CA THR A 49 34.05 3.48 36.14
C THR A 49 32.62 2.96 36.16
N MET A 50 32.30 1.95 35.37
CA MET A 50 30.97 1.32 35.37
C MET A 50 30.67 0.62 36.70
N GLU A 51 31.62 -0.13 37.26
CA GLU A 51 31.50 -0.76 38.57
C GLU A 51 31.22 0.27 39.68
N TRP A 52 31.90 1.42 39.62
CA TRP A 52 31.69 2.50 40.58
C TRP A 52 30.26 3.05 40.52
N PHE A 53 29.67 3.20 39.35
CA PHE A 53 28.26 3.64 39.20
C PHE A 53 27.28 2.64 39.82
N PHE A 54 27.55 1.35 39.74
CA PHE A 54 26.69 0.32 40.37
C PHE A 54 26.83 0.26 41.89
N GLY A 55 27.86 0.88 42.47
CA GLY A 55 28.14 0.89 43.90
C GLY A 55 27.62 2.13 44.61
N SER A 56 28.52 3.05 44.94
CA SER A 56 28.18 4.27 45.71
C SER A 56 28.62 5.53 44.96
N GLN A 57 27.77 5.95 44.03
CA GLN A 57 28.02 7.13 43.17
C GLN A 57 28.25 8.45 43.99
N TYR A 58 27.80 8.52 45.23
CA TYR A 58 27.95 9.71 46.12
C TYR A 58 29.23 9.73 46.94
N GLU A 59 30.03 8.65 47.04
CA GLU A 59 31.23 8.57 47.87
C GLU A 59 32.32 9.59 47.51
N ARG A 60 32.36 10.05 46.31
CA ARG A 60 33.37 11.04 45.85
C ARG A 60 32.87 12.48 45.90
N LEU A 61 31.61 12.72 46.22
CA LEU A 61 31.08 14.06 46.39
C LEU A 61 31.52 14.64 47.74
N HIS A 62 31.64 15.96 47.75
CA HIS A 62 31.79 16.64 49.03
C HIS A 62 30.53 16.41 49.89
N PRO A 63 30.67 16.13 51.18
CA PRO A 63 29.49 15.82 52.04
C PRO A 63 28.37 16.84 51.98
N ASP A 64 28.68 18.12 51.89
CA ASP A 64 27.69 19.20 51.84
C ASP A 64 26.89 19.23 50.52
N ASP A 65 27.44 18.63 49.45
CA ASP A 65 26.82 18.66 48.11
C ASP A 65 25.94 17.45 47.84
N VAL A 66 26.09 16.36 48.60
CA VAL A 66 25.36 15.10 48.44
C VAL A 66 23.85 15.30 48.43
N GLY A 67 23.32 16.09 49.38
CA GLY A 67 21.88 16.33 49.51
C GLY A 67 21.29 17.05 48.28
N ASN A 68 22.04 18.05 47.76
CA ASN A 68 21.60 18.82 46.60
C ASN A 68 21.64 17.98 45.32
N VAL A 69 22.72 17.22 45.10
CA VAL A 69 22.84 16.33 43.95
C VAL A 69 21.78 15.23 43.96
N ALA A 70 21.53 14.64 45.13
CA ALA A 70 20.51 13.62 45.28
C ALA A 70 19.09 14.16 44.98
N HIS A 71 18.78 15.37 45.43
CA HIS A 71 17.49 16.02 45.16
C HIS A 71 17.30 16.31 43.65
N VAL A 72 18.30 16.92 42.99
CA VAL A 72 18.25 17.20 41.55
C VAL A 72 18.16 15.90 40.73
N SER A 73 18.87 14.85 41.17
CA SER A 73 18.81 13.53 40.51
C SER A 73 17.41 12.92 40.62
N ASP A 74 16.75 13.02 41.80
CA ASP A 74 15.40 12.50 42.01
C ASP A 74 14.35 13.27 41.19
N GLU A 75 14.44 14.61 41.15
CA GLU A 75 13.53 15.41 40.34
C GLU A 75 13.69 15.12 38.85
N PHE A 76 14.92 15.01 38.38
CA PHE A 76 15.22 14.67 37.00
C PHE A 76 14.71 13.26 36.63
N ALA A 77 14.93 12.26 37.51
CA ALA A 77 14.45 10.90 37.30
C ALA A 77 12.93 10.81 37.14
N HIS A 78 12.19 11.72 37.73
CA HIS A 78 10.73 11.79 37.67
C HIS A 78 10.20 12.85 36.69
N HIS A 79 11.02 13.37 35.77
CA HIS A 79 10.68 14.43 34.79
C HIS A 79 10.10 15.71 35.42
N ARG A 80 10.50 16.04 36.63
CA ARG A 80 10.01 17.22 37.37
C ARG A 80 10.91 18.45 37.26
N GLY A 81 12.12 18.29 36.65
CA GLY A 81 13.08 19.38 36.50
C GLY A 81 14.23 19.03 35.57
N ASP A 82 15.08 19.99 35.28
CA ASP A 82 16.29 19.82 34.49
C ASP A 82 17.43 19.31 35.36
N TYR A 83 18.27 18.40 34.82
CA TYR A 83 19.50 18.04 35.50
C TYR A 83 20.56 19.12 35.22
N ASN A 84 20.70 20.03 36.17
CA ASN A 84 21.68 21.11 36.06
C ASN A 84 22.23 21.42 37.46
N VAL A 85 23.42 20.89 37.78
CA VAL A 85 23.97 20.98 39.11
C VAL A 85 25.47 21.15 39.10
N ILE A 86 26.01 21.99 39.98
CA ILE A 86 27.43 22.13 40.25
C ILE A 86 27.71 21.54 41.63
N PHE A 87 28.71 20.65 41.69
CA PHE A 87 29.10 19.98 42.93
C PHE A 87 30.63 19.78 43.00
N ARG A 88 31.11 19.55 44.17
CA ARG A 88 32.53 19.23 44.43
C ARG A 88 32.74 17.74 44.38
N ALA A 89 33.59 17.25 43.50
CA ALA A 89 34.02 15.86 43.39
C ALA A 89 35.48 15.70 43.81
N LYS A 90 35.80 14.63 44.56
CA LYS A 90 37.14 14.33 45.06
C LYS A 90 38.03 13.87 43.90
N HIS A 91 39.16 14.56 43.74
CA HIS A 91 40.24 14.23 42.80
C HIS A 91 41.56 13.95 43.57
N GLU A 92 42.63 13.53 42.88
CA GLU A 92 43.90 13.21 43.52
C GLU A 92 44.51 14.40 44.31
N GLU A 93 44.33 15.64 43.77
CA GLU A 93 44.89 16.87 44.34
C GLU A 93 43.86 17.68 45.17
N GLY A 94 42.67 17.13 45.50
CA GLY A 94 41.64 17.82 46.28
C GLY A 94 40.23 17.70 45.69
N TYR A 95 39.39 18.72 45.88
CA TYR A 95 38.04 18.79 45.31
C TYR A 95 38.03 19.67 44.06
N HIS A 96 37.51 19.11 42.97
CA HIS A 96 37.21 19.83 41.73
C HIS A 96 35.75 20.20 41.68
N TYR A 97 35.44 21.35 41.09
CA TYR A 97 34.06 21.75 40.82
C TYR A 97 33.61 21.16 39.49
N ILE A 98 32.63 20.30 39.55
CA ILE A 98 32.05 19.62 38.38
C ILE A 98 30.67 20.20 38.10
N HIS A 99 30.45 20.70 36.90
CA HIS A 99 29.14 21.07 36.40
C HIS A 99 28.57 19.88 35.62
N ALA A 100 27.43 19.37 36.02
CA ALA A 100 26.72 18.30 35.35
C ALA A 100 25.39 18.81 34.78
N VAL A 101 25.15 18.53 33.51
CA VAL A 101 23.90 18.85 32.79
C VAL A 101 23.35 17.57 32.19
N GLY A 102 22.05 17.34 32.29
CA GLY A 102 21.39 16.17 31.74
C GLY A 102 20.12 16.46 30.98
N GLU A 103 19.88 15.68 29.95
CA GLU A 103 18.64 15.73 29.16
C GLU A 103 18.09 14.31 28.92
N TRP A 104 16.76 14.22 28.72
CA TRP A 104 16.10 12.98 28.33
C TRP A 104 16.15 12.76 26.81
N MET A 105 16.40 11.53 26.42
CA MET A 105 16.43 11.09 25.03
C MET A 105 15.51 9.89 24.85
N THR A 106 14.70 9.88 23.83
CA THR A 106 13.90 8.71 23.45
C THR A 106 14.63 7.89 22.40
N ALA A 107 14.96 6.65 22.71
CA ALA A 107 15.57 5.70 21.75
C ALA A 107 14.55 5.25 20.69
N HIS A 108 15.02 4.61 19.61
CA HIS A 108 14.20 4.17 18.48
C HIS A 108 13.10 3.16 18.85
N ASP A 109 13.24 2.44 19.95
CA ASP A 109 12.25 1.49 20.49
C ASP A 109 11.29 2.12 21.50
N GLY A 110 11.35 3.45 21.69
CA GLY A 110 10.55 4.18 22.65
C GLY A 110 11.12 4.22 24.06
N THR A 111 12.29 3.63 24.31
CA THR A 111 12.95 3.66 25.62
C THR A 111 13.48 5.06 25.93
N GLU A 112 13.19 5.57 27.12
CA GLU A 112 13.76 6.84 27.60
C GLU A 112 15.11 6.62 28.25
N LEU A 113 16.09 7.41 27.82
CA LEU A 113 17.47 7.40 28.30
C LEU A 113 17.86 8.78 28.81
N ALA A 114 18.60 8.86 29.88
CA ALA A 114 19.18 10.10 30.39
C ALA A 114 20.59 10.25 29.84
N VAL A 115 20.89 11.38 29.21
CA VAL A 115 22.22 11.72 28.71
C VAL A 115 22.80 12.82 29.61
N LEU A 116 23.88 12.52 30.32
CA LEU A 116 24.50 13.45 31.25
C LEU A 116 25.91 13.82 30.78
N ILE A 117 26.22 15.10 30.84
CA ILE A 117 27.52 15.66 30.48
C ILE A 117 28.13 16.34 31.71
N TYR A 118 29.39 16.02 31.96
CA TYR A 118 30.12 16.50 33.12
C TYR A 118 31.28 17.36 32.69
N THR A 119 31.46 18.50 33.37
CA THR A 119 32.50 19.47 33.04
C THR A 119 33.24 19.88 34.30
N ASP A 120 34.59 19.77 34.28
CA ASP A 120 35.41 20.41 35.32
C ASP A 120 35.45 21.93 35.10
N VAL A 121 34.88 22.67 36.06
CA VAL A 121 34.78 24.13 36.03
C VAL A 121 35.73 24.81 37.06
N SER A 122 36.68 24.06 37.63
CA SER A 122 37.62 24.53 38.64
C SER A 122 38.53 25.65 38.09
N ASP A 123 38.86 25.62 36.79
CA ASP A 123 39.62 26.64 36.08
C ASP A 123 38.68 27.53 35.22
N SER A 124 37.95 28.39 35.88
CA SER A 124 36.86 29.14 35.30
C SER A 124 37.27 30.20 34.30
N GLY A 125 36.67 30.15 33.12
CA GLY A 125 36.54 31.27 32.17
C GLY A 125 36.71 30.89 30.70
N ARG A 126 37.58 29.94 30.31
CA ARG A 126 37.79 29.54 28.91
C ARG A 126 37.13 28.21 28.51
N THR A 127 36.75 27.42 29.53
CA THR A 127 36.26 26.06 29.32
C THR A 127 34.77 26.04 28.98
N ILE A 128 33.98 26.93 29.56
CA ILE A 128 32.51 26.96 29.41
C ILE A 128 32.10 27.21 27.95
N THR A 129 32.75 28.18 27.26
CA THR A 129 32.43 28.51 25.85
C THR A 129 32.79 27.35 24.89
N LYS A 130 33.96 26.72 25.08
CA LYS A 130 34.37 25.58 24.25
C LYS A 130 33.48 24.33 24.42
N LEU A 131 32.91 24.12 25.60
CA LEU A 131 32.09 22.99 25.91
C LEU A 131 30.64 23.18 25.49
N ALA A 132 30.12 24.43 25.55
CA ALA A 132 28.84 24.78 24.93
C ALA A 132 28.90 24.51 23.41
N ASP A 133 29.97 24.97 22.75
CA ASP A 133 30.19 24.73 21.31
C ASP A 133 30.33 23.24 20.97
N GLN A 134 31.01 22.46 21.81
CA GLN A 134 31.13 21.00 21.63
C GLN A 134 29.83 20.25 21.93
N TYR A 135 29.03 20.73 22.87
CA TYR A 135 27.71 20.20 23.18
C TYR A 135 26.72 20.47 22.05
N ASP A 136 26.72 21.69 21.52
CA ASP A 136 25.87 22.05 20.37
C ASP A 136 26.26 21.28 19.11
N LEU A 137 27.57 21.06 18.86
CA LEU A 137 28.06 20.19 17.79
C LEU A 137 27.64 18.72 18.00
N PHE A 138 27.78 18.20 19.21
CA PHE A 138 27.35 16.85 19.55
C PHE A 138 25.84 16.68 19.41
N LYS A 139 25.06 17.68 19.88
CA LYS A 139 23.59 17.70 19.76
C LYS A 139 23.16 17.73 18.30
N GLN A 140 23.85 18.49 17.44
CA GLN A 140 23.59 18.54 16.00
C GLN A 140 23.98 17.23 15.30
N ASP A 141 25.17 16.70 15.53
CA ASP A 141 25.70 15.57 14.76
C ASP A 141 25.17 14.20 15.19
N VAL A 142 24.84 14.01 16.46
CA VAL A 142 24.45 12.68 16.97
C VAL A 142 22.96 12.57 17.30
N PHE A 143 22.37 13.63 17.83
CA PHE A 143 20.99 13.61 18.29
C PHE A 143 19.98 13.98 17.20
N TYR A 144 20.39 14.89 16.32
CA TYR A 144 19.50 15.45 15.29
C TYR A 144 19.84 15.01 13.88
N SER A 145 20.89 14.23 13.66
CA SER A 145 21.29 13.76 12.34
C SER A 145 21.03 12.28 12.15
N ASP A 146 20.79 11.88 10.90
CA ASP A 146 20.69 10.49 10.49
C ASP A 146 22.08 9.96 10.11
N PRO A 147 22.55 8.83 10.68
CA PRO A 147 23.91 8.35 10.49
C PRO A 147 24.20 7.83 9.07
N VAL A 148 23.17 7.50 8.28
CA VAL A 148 23.34 6.99 6.90
C VAL A 148 23.47 8.15 5.92
N THR A 149 22.62 9.18 6.04
CA THR A 149 22.51 10.27 5.07
C THR A 149 23.17 11.56 5.51
N GLY A 150 23.45 11.73 6.81
CA GLY A 150 23.85 13.00 7.40
C GLY A 150 22.76 14.09 7.39
N LEU A 151 21.55 13.76 6.95
CA LEU A 151 20.40 14.67 7.00
C LEU A 151 19.91 14.85 8.44
N PRO A 152 19.22 15.96 8.76
CA PRO A 152 18.41 16.05 9.95
C PRO A 152 17.49 14.82 10.06
N ASN A 153 17.31 14.32 11.29
CA ASN A 153 16.44 13.19 11.56
C ASN A 153 15.06 13.63 12.06
N ARG A 154 14.20 12.68 12.43
CA ARG A 154 12.86 12.92 12.94
C ARG A 154 12.85 13.79 14.22
N ASN A 155 13.85 13.64 15.11
CA ASN A 155 13.93 14.46 16.33
C ASN A 155 14.14 15.93 16.00
N TYR A 156 14.99 16.21 14.99
CA TYR A 156 15.17 17.57 14.46
C TYR A 156 13.84 18.12 13.91
N PHE A 157 13.13 17.35 13.12
CA PHE A 157 11.85 17.78 12.56
C PHE A 157 10.81 18.10 13.65
N ASN A 158 10.70 17.24 14.65
CA ASN A 158 9.77 17.44 15.77
C ASN A 158 10.11 18.70 16.59
N ARG A 159 11.40 19.04 16.70
CA ARG A 159 11.85 20.20 17.47
C ARG A 159 11.79 21.51 16.70
N PHE A 160 12.19 21.51 15.43
CA PHE A 160 12.41 22.73 14.63
C PHE A 160 11.47 22.87 13.43
N GLY A 161 10.65 21.87 13.14
CA GLY A 161 9.73 21.90 12.00
C GLY A 161 8.70 23.03 12.11
N GLU A 162 8.17 23.26 13.31
CA GLU A 162 7.21 24.36 13.54
C GLU A 162 7.87 25.75 13.37
N ASP A 163 9.13 25.90 13.73
CA ASP A 163 9.88 27.16 13.53
C ASP A 163 10.04 27.44 12.03
N LYS A 164 10.40 26.43 11.23
CA LYS A 164 10.47 26.56 9.75
C LYS A 164 9.10 26.86 9.16
N LEU A 165 8.04 26.18 9.61
CA LEU A 165 6.67 26.44 9.16
C LEU A 165 6.24 27.87 9.47
N HIS A 166 6.55 28.34 10.68
CA HIS A 166 6.27 29.71 11.09
C HIS A 166 7.03 30.73 10.21
N ALA A 167 8.30 30.47 9.90
CA ALA A 167 9.10 31.33 9.02
C ALA A 167 8.50 31.45 7.61
N ILE A 168 8.07 30.33 7.00
CA ILE A 168 7.41 30.32 5.69
C ILE A 168 6.11 31.12 5.74
N ARG A 169 5.29 30.94 6.77
CA ARG A 169 4.02 31.67 6.94
C ARG A 169 4.22 33.16 7.16
N THR A 170 5.24 33.53 7.94
CA THR A 170 5.57 34.96 8.21
C THR A 170 6.05 35.67 6.95
N ALA A 171 6.70 34.94 6.04
CA ALA A 171 7.09 35.45 4.72
C ALA A 171 5.91 35.49 3.72
N GLU A 172 4.68 35.24 4.16
CA GLU A 172 3.47 35.16 3.32
C GLU A 172 3.56 34.13 2.19
N GLN A 173 4.43 33.13 2.34
CA GLN A 173 4.60 32.05 1.39
C GLN A 173 3.70 30.84 1.72
N THR A 174 3.42 30.00 0.73
CA THR A 174 2.59 28.81 0.91
C THR A 174 3.44 27.62 1.31
N PRO A 175 3.29 27.07 2.53
CA PRO A 175 4.02 25.87 2.93
C PRO A 175 3.41 24.60 2.34
N ALA A 176 4.26 23.65 1.94
CA ALA A 176 3.86 22.29 1.58
C ALA A 176 4.74 21.26 2.28
N LEU A 177 4.13 20.18 2.76
CA LEU A 177 4.81 19.02 3.32
C LEU A 177 4.80 17.90 2.30
N ILE A 178 5.97 17.36 2.00
CA ILE A 178 6.19 16.27 1.07
C ILE A 178 6.65 15.05 1.86
N PHE A 179 5.98 13.94 1.68
CA PHE A 179 6.38 12.65 2.22
C PHE A 179 6.87 11.79 1.06
N CYS A 180 8.17 11.51 1.01
CA CYS A 180 8.82 10.80 -0.09
C CYS A 180 9.25 9.41 0.37
N ASP A 181 8.99 8.39 -0.45
CA ASP A 181 9.31 6.98 -0.22
C ASP A 181 10.15 6.44 -1.39
N ILE A 182 11.05 5.49 -1.12
CA ILE A 182 11.84 4.84 -2.16
C ILE A 182 11.13 3.54 -2.58
N ASN A 183 10.82 3.42 -3.87
CA ASN A 183 10.05 2.29 -4.38
C ASN A 183 10.80 0.96 -4.22
N ALA A 184 10.06 -0.08 -3.81
CA ALA A 184 10.53 -1.46 -3.75
C ALA A 184 11.83 -1.68 -2.94
N MET A 185 12.10 -0.87 -1.91
CA MET A 185 13.32 -0.92 -1.10
C MET A 185 13.62 -2.32 -0.51
N LYS A 186 12.59 -3.06 -0.08
CA LYS A 186 12.74 -4.44 0.42
C LYS A 186 13.28 -5.39 -0.66
N SER A 187 12.73 -5.31 -1.87
CA SER A 187 13.20 -6.12 -3.01
C SER A 187 14.61 -5.73 -3.42
N TYR A 188 14.91 -4.43 -3.41
CA TYR A 188 16.24 -3.92 -3.69
C TYR A 188 17.28 -4.45 -2.68
N ASN A 189 16.98 -4.38 -1.37
CA ASN A 189 17.84 -4.92 -0.33
C ASN A 189 18.01 -6.44 -0.43
N SER A 190 16.96 -7.18 -0.78
CA SER A 190 17.03 -8.62 -0.97
C SER A 190 17.91 -9.02 -2.16
N GLN A 191 17.90 -8.21 -3.23
CA GLN A 191 18.66 -8.48 -4.44
C GLN A 191 20.12 -8.02 -4.38
N TYR A 192 20.39 -6.86 -3.77
CA TYR A 192 21.70 -6.19 -3.82
C TYR A 192 22.40 -6.03 -2.46
N GLY A 193 21.73 -6.38 -1.36
CA GLY A 193 22.22 -6.25 0.00
C GLY A 193 21.97 -4.88 0.63
N TYR A 194 22.03 -4.82 1.97
CA TYR A 194 21.74 -3.61 2.75
C TYR A 194 22.72 -2.45 2.50
N GLU A 195 24.01 -2.76 2.23
CA GLU A 195 25.01 -1.72 1.91
C GLU A 195 24.63 -0.93 0.65
N LYS A 196 24.15 -1.63 -0.40
CA LYS A 196 23.64 -0.99 -1.60
C LYS A 196 22.33 -0.25 -1.36
N GLY A 197 21.50 -0.72 -0.43
CA GLY A 197 20.33 -0.01 0.04
C GLY A 197 20.67 1.32 0.70
N ASP A 198 21.69 1.35 1.56
CA ASP A 198 22.18 2.59 2.17
C ASP A 198 22.78 3.55 1.13
N ASP A 199 23.50 3.03 0.12
CA ASP A 199 23.99 3.84 -1.01
C ASP A 199 22.82 4.49 -1.78
N LEU A 200 21.74 3.75 -2.03
CA LEU A 200 20.54 4.25 -2.67
C LEU A 200 19.87 5.36 -1.86
N ILE A 201 19.75 5.17 -0.55
CA ILE A 201 19.16 6.19 0.34
C ILE A 201 20.03 7.46 0.33
N ARG A 202 21.36 7.33 0.36
CA ARG A 202 22.29 8.48 0.24
C ARG A 202 22.13 9.20 -1.10
N LEU A 203 21.99 8.46 -2.19
CA LEU A 203 21.75 9.03 -3.52
C LEU A 203 20.46 9.85 -3.54
N VAL A 204 19.34 9.28 -3.10
CA VAL A 204 18.03 9.98 -3.06
C VAL A 204 18.11 11.22 -2.18
N ALA A 205 18.71 11.12 -1.00
CA ALA A 205 18.92 12.24 -0.09
C ALA A 205 19.74 13.37 -0.72
N SER A 206 20.80 13.04 -1.45
CA SER A 206 21.65 14.00 -2.17
C SER A 206 20.89 14.71 -3.29
N LEU A 207 20.13 13.96 -4.10
CA LEU A 207 19.35 14.50 -5.20
C LEU A 207 18.22 15.41 -4.73
N LEU A 208 17.54 15.04 -3.64
CA LEU A 208 16.52 15.90 -3.02
C LEU A 208 17.14 17.17 -2.44
N ARG A 209 18.30 17.09 -1.78
CA ARG A 209 19.00 18.27 -1.25
C ARG A 209 19.45 19.21 -2.38
N GLU A 210 19.93 18.65 -3.50
CA GLU A 210 20.29 19.43 -4.69
C GLU A 210 19.09 20.16 -5.30
N SER A 211 17.93 19.48 -5.36
CA SER A 211 16.71 20.04 -5.94
C SER A 211 15.98 21.03 -5.02
N PHE A 212 16.19 20.91 -3.68
CA PHE A 212 15.55 21.72 -2.66
C PHE A 212 16.57 22.28 -1.63
N PRO A 213 17.55 23.10 -2.06
CA PRO A 213 18.72 23.47 -1.23
C PRO A 213 18.37 24.28 0.02
N GLU A 214 17.35 25.16 -0.05
CA GLU A 214 16.94 26.08 1.03
C GLU A 214 15.84 25.48 1.92
N GLU A 215 15.40 24.25 1.64
CA GLU A 215 14.24 23.66 2.28
C GLU A 215 14.64 22.68 3.40
N LEU A 216 13.73 22.46 4.33
CA LEU A 216 13.93 21.49 5.40
C LEU A 216 13.71 20.09 4.87
N LEU A 217 14.81 19.36 4.66
CA LEU A 217 14.82 17.95 4.29
C LEU A 217 15.29 17.12 5.48
N VAL A 218 14.47 16.15 5.90
CA VAL A 218 14.78 15.25 7.01
C VAL A 218 14.60 13.79 6.60
N ARG A 219 15.35 12.89 7.22
CA ARG A 219 15.08 11.46 7.14
C ARG A 219 14.10 11.08 8.24
N GLY A 220 12.93 10.52 7.86
CA GLY A 220 11.88 10.10 8.79
C GLY A 220 12.20 8.76 9.46
N SER A 221 12.15 7.69 8.70
CA SER A 221 12.46 6.33 9.14
C SER A 221 12.71 5.43 7.92
N GLU A 222 13.54 4.40 8.05
CA GLU A 222 13.84 3.42 7.01
C GLU A 222 14.18 4.06 5.65
N ASP A 223 13.25 4.04 4.70
CA ASP A 223 13.34 4.55 3.33
C ASP A 223 12.58 5.86 3.09
N GLN A 224 12.13 6.51 4.17
CA GLN A 224 11.26 7.68 4.11
C GLN A 224 12.02 8.99 4.33
N LEU A 225 11.80 9.96 3.43
CA LEU A 225 12.29 11.32 3.55
C LEU A 225 11.11 12.29 3.61
N VAL A 226 11.23 13.33 4.42
CA VAL A 226 10.21 14.36 4.60
C VAL A 226 10.80 15.72 4.27
N LEU A 227 10.08 16.50 3.45
CA LEU A 227 10.46 17.85 3.11
C LEU A 227 9.36 18.82 3.53
N LEU A 228 9.75 19.91 4.19
CA LEU A 228 8.89 21.06 4.40
C LEU A 228 9.41 22.18 3.49
N VAL A 229 8.64 22.48 2.46
CA VAL A 229 9.04 23.34 1.35
C VAL A 229 8.11 24.55 1.21
N THR A 230 8.63 25.58 0.57
CA THR A 230 7.85 26.71 0.04
C THR A 230 7.28 26.32 -1.33
N LEU A 231 5.97 26.39 -1.49
CA LEU A 231 5.29 26.09 -2.74
C LEU A 231 4.99 27.37 -3.52
N ASP A 232 5.78 27.65 -4.54
CA ASP A 232 5.53 28.76 -5.46
C ASP A 232 4.60 28.34 -6.61
N ASN A 233 4.84 27.17 -7.19
CA ASN A 233 4.07 26.62 -8.31
C ASN A 233 3.99 25.09 -8.22
N ARG A 234 2.79 24.54 -8.39
CA ARG A 234 2.56 23.08 -8.36
C ARG A 234 3.27 22.35 -9.50
N ASP A 235 3.21 22.87 -10.71
CA ASP A 235 3.80 22.22 -11.88
C ASP A 235 5.32 22.18 -11.79
N GLN A 236 5.93 23.23 -11.23
CA GLN A 236 7.35 23.28 -10.97
C GLN A 236 7.76 22.24 -9.92
N LEU A 237 7.01 22.11 -8.83
CA LEU A 237 7.27 21.09 -7.81
C LEU A 237 7.15 19.67 -8.38
N ILE A 238 6.13 19.42 -9.21
CA ILE A 238 5.97 18.14 -9.92
C ILE A 238 7.19 17.86 -10.78
N ALA A 239 7.59 18.82 -11.63
CA ALA A 239 8.75 18.66 -12.52
C ALA A 239 10.07 18.42 -11.75
N GLN A 240 10.26 19.06 -10.59
CA GLN A 240 11.42 18.81 -9.73
C GLN A 240 11.43 17.37 -9.18
N LEU A 241 10.30 16.89 -8.68
CA LEU A 241 10.17 15.51 -8.17
C LEU A 241 10.32 14.46 -9.29
N GLU A 242 9.76 14.72 -10.48
CA GLU A 242 9.93 13.87 -11.67
C GLU A 242 11.40 13.80 -12.11
N GLU A 243 12.12 14.92 -12.08
CA GLU A 243 13.54 14.95 -12.40
C GLU A 243 14.38 14.19 -11.37
N VAL A 244 14.08 14.33 -10.07
CA VAL A 244 14.71 13.51 -9.03
C VAL A 244 14.44 12.02 -9.29
N ASN A 245 13.19 11.65 -9.55
CA ASN A 245 12.83 10.26 -9.85
C ASN A 245 13.55 9.72 -11.09
N ARG A 246 13.66 10.52 -12.15
CA ARG A 246 14.38 10.16 -13.37
C ARG A 246 15.87 9.91 -13.09
N ARG A 247 16.51 10.80 -12.31
CA ARG A 247 17.92 10.66 -11.91
C ARG A 247 18.13 9.44 -11.02
N VAL A 248 17.25 9.20 -10.04
CA VAL A 248 17.31 7.98 -9.21
C VAL A 248 17.27 6.73 -10.09
N ARG A 249 16.34 6.67 -11.04
CA ARG A 249 16.24 5.53 -11.99
C ARG A 249 17.48 5.33 -12.86
N GLN A 250 18.20 6.40 -13.16
CA GLN A 250 19.41 6.35 -14.01
C GLN A 250 20.68 6.04 -13.22
N GLU A 251 20.81 6.59 -12.01
CA GLU A 251 22.03 6.55 -11.21
C GLU A 251 22.02 5.39 -10.17
N ALA A 252 20.83 4.87 -9.79
CA ALA A 252 20.71 3.75 -8.87
C ALA A 252 21.25 2.46 -9.49
N PHE A 253 21.90 1.65 -8.68
CA PHE A 253 22.40 0.35 -9.12
C PHE A 253 21.25 -0.55 -9.57
N GLY A 254 21.34 -1.09 -10.80
CA GLY A 254 20.30 -1.97 -11.37
C GLY A 254 19.12 -1.25 -12.05
N ASN A 255 19.01 0.07 -12.01
CA ASN A 255 17.97 0.90 -12.68
C ASN A 255 16.52 0.45 -12.44
N THR A 256 16.25 -0.18 -11.29
CA THR A 256 14.96 -0.85 -11.01
C THR A 256 14.08 -0.08 -10.03
N THR A 257 14.55 1.03 -9.49
CA THR A 257 13.87 1.76 -8.41
C THR A 257 13.74 3.25 -8.71
N GLY A 258 12.85 3.91 -8.01
CA GLY A 258 12.60 5.34 -8.11
C GLY A 258 12.00 5.85 -6.80
N ILE A 259 11.47 7.06 -6.81
CA ILE A 259 10.77 7.66 -5.68
C ILE A 259 9.30 7.87 -5.98
N GLN A 260 8.49 7.89 -4.93
CA GLN A 260 7.12 8.39 -4.95
C GLN A 260 6.90 9.38 -3.80
N ALA A 261 6.06 10.38 -4.03
CA ALA A 261 5.83 11.45 -3.06
C ALA A 261 4.34 11.76 -2.87
N GLY A 262 3.93 11.85 -1.62
CA GLY A 262 2.64 12.44 -1.24
C GLY A 262 2.85 13.88 -0.76
N ILE A 263 2.00 14.80 -1.18
CA ILE A 263 2.17 16.24 -0.96
C ILE A 263 0.93 16.80 -0.27
N ARG A 264 1.11 17.49 0.85
CA ARG A 264 0.07 18.28 1.50
C ARG A 264 0.42 19.76 1.48
N VAL A 265 -0.41 20.57 0.84
CA VAL A 265 -0.34 22.05 0.92
C VAL A 265 -0.99 22.47 2.23
N LEU A 266 -0.26 23.13 3.12
CA LEU A 266 -0.74 23.45 4.46
C LEU A 266 -1.60 24.73 4.43
N GLN A 267 -2.77 24.63 5.02
CA GLN A 267 -3.62 25.78 5.32
C GLN A 267 -3.19 26.41 6.65
N PRO A 268 -3.62 27.64 6.98
CA PRO A 268 -3.25 28.31 8.23
C PRO A 268 -3.53 27.50 9.49
N SER A 269 -4.60 26.69 9.49
CA SER A 269 -5.01 25.84 10.62
C SER A 269 -4.40 24.44 10.62
N THR A 270 -3.70 24.04 9.55
CA THR A 270 -3.14 22.67 9.45
C THR A 270 -1.88 22.55 10.31
N THR A 271 -1.81 21.56 11.18
CA THR A 271 -0.64 21.22 11.98
C THR A 271 0.34 20.33 11.21
N LEU A 272 1.62 20.31 11.59
CA LEU A 272 2.61 19.43 10.94
C LEU A 272 2.28 17.93 11.08
N PRO A 273 1.86 17.41 12.24
CA PRO A 273 1.44 16.00 12.35
C PRO A 273 0.28 15.65 11.42
N GLU A 274 -0.75 16.50 11.38
CA GLU A 274 -1.88 16.32 10.45
C GLU A 274 -1.42 16.35 8.98
N ALA A 275 -0.59 17.31 8.62
CA ALA A 275 -0.05 17.41 7.26
C ALA A 275 0.78 16.17 6.88
N ALA A 276 1.55 15.62 7.83
CA ALA A 276 2.33 14.41 7.62
C ALA A 276 1.44 13.19 7.37
N ASP A 277 0.36 13.01 8.12
CA ASP A 277 -0.59 11.93 7.91
C ASP A 277 -1.32 12.06 6.56
N GLN A 278 -1.76 13.27 6.22
CA GLN A 278 -2.42 13.57 4.96
C GLN A 278 -1.49 13.36 3.76
N ALA A 279 -0.22 13.77 3.84
CA ALA A 279 0.76 13.51 2.79
C ALA A 279 1.03 12.01 2.63
N ARG A 280 1.08 11.23 3.72
CA ARG A 280 1.18 9.76 3.67
C ARG A 280 -0.04 9.11 3.02
N HIS A 281 -1.26 9.62 3.25
CA HIS A 281 -2.46 9.13 2.57
C HIS A 281 -2.36 9.32 1.05
N ALA A 282 -1.94 10.51 0.61
CA ALA A 282 -1.72 10.79 -0.80
C ALA A 282 -0.66 9.86 -1.43
N LEU A 283 0.46 9.62 -0.73
CA LEU A 283 1.49 8.69 -1.18
C LEU A 283 0.96 7.26 -1.33
N ARG A 284 0.18 6.77 -0.36
CA ARG A 284 -0.38 5.41 -0.39
C ARG A 284 -1.31 5.18 -1.58
N MET A 285 -2.01 6.21 -2.04
CA MET A 285 -2.90 6.11 -3.21
C MET A 285 -2.15 5.75 -4.49
N ILE A 286 -0.91 6.24 -4.65
CA ILE A 286 -0.10 6.01 -5.86
C ILE A 286 0.90 4.86 -5.73
N ARG A 287 1.05 4.25 -4.55
CA ARG A 287 2.11 3.26 -4.27
C ARG A 287 2.12 2.04 -5.20
N SER A 288 0.98 1.69 -5.77
CA SER A 288 0.85 0.58 -6.74
C SER A 288 1.07 0.99 -8.20
N ASP A 289 1.08 2.29 -8.48
CA ASP A 289 1.33 2.82 -9.82
C ASP A 289 2.73 3.42 -9.92
N LEU A 290 3.68 2.64 -10.40
CA LEU A 290 5.08 3.05 -10.52
C LEU A 290 5.31 4.16 -11.56
N ASN A 291 4.31 4.54 -12.35
CA ASN A 291 4.40 5.62 -13.33
C ASN A 291 4.06 6.97 -12.71
N THR A 292 3.25 6.99 -11.66
CA THR A 292 2.89 8.21 -10.95
C THR A 292 3.94 8.53 -9.89
N VAL A 293 4.62 9.68 -10.04
CA VAL A 293 5.71 10.11 -9.13
C VAL A 293 5.18 10.82 -7.90
N CYS A 294 4.13 11.63 -8.01
CA CYS A 294 3.59 12.34 -6.86
C CYS A 294 2.08 12.48 -6.89
N CYS A 295 1.49 12.67 -5.70
CA CYS A 295 0.06 12.91 -5.51
C CYS A 295 -0.15 14.02 -4.48
N PHE A 296 -0.96 15.01 -4.82
CA PHE A 296 -1.40 16.03 -3.86
C PHE A 296 -2.59 15.49 -3.05
N TYR A 297 -2.51 15.69 -1.74
CA TYR A 297 -3.64 15.42 -0.86
C TYR A 297 -4.82 16.34 -1.20
N SER A 298 -5.98 15.76 -1.34
CA SER A 298 -7.28 16.43 -1.40
C SER A 298 -8.28 15.66 -0.55
N GLN A 299 -9.43 16.25 -0.27
CA GLN A 299 -10.50 15.56 0.44
C GLN A 299 -10.94 14.28 -0.31
N GLU A 300 -10.98 14.31 -1.63
CA GLU A 300 -11.32 13.16 -2.47
C GLU A 300 -10.29 12.03 -2.35
N VAL A 301 -9.00 12.37 -2.23
CA VAL A 301 -7.91 11.40 -2.00
C VAL A 301 -8.07 10.74 -0.64
N ASP A 302 -8.43 11.51 0.38
CA ASP A 302 -8.67 11.01 1.73
C ASP A 302 -9.91 10.10 1.78
N GLU A 303 -11.00 10.51 1.16
CA GLU A 303 -12.23 9.72 1.04
C GLU A 303 -11.96 8.37 0.36
N ARG A 304 -11.21 8.36 -0.75
CA ARG A 304 -10.79 7.13 -1.44
C ARG A 304 -9.90 6.25 -0.56
N TYR A 305 -8.98 6.83 0.18
CA TYR A 305 -8.13 6.08 1.11
C TYR A 305 -8.95 5.36 2.18
N TRP A 306 -9.86 6.07 2.83
CA TRP A 306 -10.75 5.50 3.85
C TRP A 306 -11.72 4.47 3.27
N GLN A 307 -12.17 4.66 2.03
CA GLN A 307 -13.00 3.69 1.32
C GLN A 307 -12.22 2.40 1.05
N GLN A 308 -10.97 2.49 0.58
CA GLN A 308 -10.12 1.31 0.39
C GLN A 308 -9.90 0.54 1.69
N LEU A 309 -9.57 1.25 2.79
CA LEU A 309 -9.43 0.62 4.10
C LEU A 309 -10.71 -0.08 4.55
N TYR A 310 -11.85 0.57 4.34
CA TYR A 310 -13.15 0.00 4.69
C TYR A 310 -13.41 -1.31 3.95
N VAL A 311 -13.17 -1.35 2.65
CA VAL A 311 -13.34 -2.56 1.82
C VAL A 311 -12.49 -3.71 2.37
N ILE A 312 -11.18 -3.45 2.62
CA ILE A 312 -10.25 -4.49 3.09
C ILE A 312 -10.66 -5.04 4.46
N GLN A 313 -11.10 -4.16 5.37
CA GLN A 313 -11.44 -4.54 6.73
C GLN A 313 -12.79 -5.23 6.86
N ASN A 314 -13.68 -5.08 5.86
CA ASN A 314 -15.04 -5.55 5.97
C ASN A 314 -15.42 -6.62 4.94
N ILE A 315 -14.54 -7.05 4.03
CA ILE A 315 -14.88 -8.08 3.03
C ILE A 315 -15.34 -9.38 3.70
N ASP A 316 -14.65 -9.85 4.74
CA ASP A 316 -15.04 -11.08 5.44
C ASP A 316 -16.43 -10.95 6.07
N LYS A 317 -16.72 -9.82 6.72
CA LYS A 317 -18.05 -9.52 7.27
C LYS A 317 -19.11 -9.40 6.18
N ALA A 318 -18.77 -8.84 5.03
CA ALA A 318 -19.69 -8.66 3.91
C ALA A 318 -20.10 -10.01 3.32
N VAL A 319 -19.16 -10.93 3.23
CA VAL A 319 -19.40 -12.32 2.82
C VAL A 319 -20.24 -13.05 3.88
N GLU A 320 -19.83 -13.07 5.15
CA GLU A 320 -20.52 -13.77 6.25
C GLU A 320 -21.97 -13.28 6.45
N ASN A 321 -22.20 -11.98 6.37
CA ASN A 321 -23.53 -11.40 6.59
C ASN A 321 -24.35 -11.25 5.30
N GLY A 322 -23.86 -11.75 4.16
CA GLY A 322 -24.54 -11.69 2.87
C GLY A 322 -24.81 -10.25 2.39
N TRP A 323 -23.89 -9.31 2.66
CA TRP A 323 -23.96 -7.95 2.10
C TRP A 323 -23.56 -7.95 0.63
N ILE A 324 -22.79 -8.92 0.18
CA ILE A 324 -22.55 -9.15 -1.24
C ILE A 324 -23.76 -9.84 -1.83
N LYS A 325 -24.38 -9.21 -2.83
CA LYS A 325 -25.53 -9.73 -3.57
C LYS A 325 -25.12 -10.11 -4.97
N VAL A 326 -25.66 -11.20 -5.48
CA VAL A 326 -25.51 -11.59 -6.87
C VAL A 326 -26.61 -10.94 -7.68
N TYR A 327 -26.23 -10.09 -8.62
CA TYR A 327 -27.09 -9.61 -9.68
C TYR A 327 -26.77 -10.38 -10.95
N TYR A 328 -27.73 -10.47 -11.85
CA TYR A 328 -27.55 -11.19 -13.09
C TYR A 328 -27.81 -10.30 -14.28
N GLN A 329 -27.07 -10.49 -15.35
CA GLN A 329 -27.36 -9.87 -16.64
C GLN A 329 -27.58 -10.96 -17.68
N GLY A 330 -28.64 -10.80 -18.48
CA GLY A 330 -29.02 -11.79 -19.48
C GLY A 330 -28.11 -11.72 -20.71
N ILE A 331 -27.62 -12.87 -21.12
CA ILE A 331 -26.93 -13.10 -22.39
C ILE A 331 -27.95 -13.68 -23.38
N THR A 332 -28.03 -13.09 -24.56
CA THR A 332 -29.05 -13.43 -25.56
C THR A 332 -28.44 -13.87 -26.89
N GLU A 333 -29.14 -14.74 -27.60
CA GLU A 333 -28.83 -15.03 -29.00
C GLU A 333 -29.10 -13.79 -29.85
N THR A 334 -28.11 -13.31 -30.59
CA THR A 334 -28.17 -12.03 -31.32
C THR A 334 -29.33 -11.97 -32.31
N VAL A 335 -29.59 -13.08 -33.02
CA VAL A 335 -30.62 -13.18 -34.06
C VAL A 335 -32.04 -13.20 -33.48
N THR A 336 -32.29 -14.05 -32.48
CA THR A 336 -33.61 -14.29 -31.93
C THR A 336 -33.94 -13.41 -30.75
N GLY A 337 -32.92 -12.89 -30.04
CA GLY A 337 -33.07 -12.17 -28.78
C GLY A 337 -33.46 -13.09 -27.61
N ASN A 338 -33.42 -14.43 -27.77
CA ASN A 338 -33.71 -15.38 -26.70
C ASN A 338 -32.55 -15.42 -25.72
N GLY A 339 -32.86 -15.43 -24.42
CA GLY A 339 -31.84 -15.60 -23.39
C GLY A 339 -31.29 -17.01 -23.37
N VAL A 340 -29.97 -17.15 -23.36
CA VAL A 340 -29.24 -18.42 -23.41
C VAL A 340 -28.39 -18.65 -22.16
N ALA A 341 -27.87 -17.60 -21.55
CA ALA A 341 -27.06 -17.66 -20.34
C ALA A 341 -27.26 -16.40 -19.49
N LEU A 342 -26.62 -16.37 -18.34
CA LEU A 342 -26.61 -15.25 -17.39
C LEU A 342 -25.18 -14.97 -16.99
N GLU A 343 -24.82 -13.71 -16.80
CA GLU A 343 -23.60 -13.32 -16.12
C GLU A 343 -23.91 -12.92 -14.67
N ALA A 344 -23.15 -13.46 -13.71
CA ALA A 344 -23.26 -13.14 -12.29
C ALA A 344 -22.36 -11.96 -11.94
N LEU A 345 -22.97 -10.89 -11.44
CA LEU A 345 -22.30 -9.62 -11.15
C LEU A 345 -22.44 -9.28 -9.66
N ALA A 346 -21.33 -9.02 -9.00
CA ALA A 346 -21.32 -8.66 -7.59
C ALA A 346 -21.91 -7.27 -7.35
N ARG A 347 -22.68 -7.12 -6.26
CA ARG A 347 -23.16 -5.85 -5.73
C ARG A 347 -22.96 -5.85 -4.21
N TRP A 348 -22.17 -4.92 -3.71
CA TRP A 348 -21.98 -4.78 -2.26
C TRP A 348 -23.02 -3.83 -1.70
N VAL A 349 -24.00 -4.36 -0.98
CA VAL A 349 -25.08 -3.61 -0.32
C VAL A 349 -24.73 -3.51 1.17
N ASP A 350 -24.01 -2.47 1.51
CA ASP A 350 -23.50 -2.24 2.86
C ASP A 350 -24.59 -1.61 3.75
N PRO A 351 -24.80 -2.10 4.99
CA PRO A 351 -25.85 -1.56 5.86
C PRO A 351 -25.59 -0.13 6.35
N VAL A 352 -24.34 0.35 6.30
CA VAL A 352 -23.94 1.68 6.76
C VAL A 352 -23.70 2.64 5.61
N ARG A 353 -23.03 2.16 4.54
CA ARG A 353 -22.62 2.98 3.39
C ARG A 353 -23.54 2.90 2.20
N GLY A 354 -24.52 2.00 2.22
CA GLY A 354 -25.39 1.75 1.08
C GLY A 354 -24.72 0.92 0.00
N ILE A 355 -24.98 1.24 -1.28
CA ILE A 355 -24.41 0.47 -2.40
C ILE A 355 -23.00 0.95 -2.69
N ILE A 356 -22.02 0.05 -2.54
CA ILE A 356 -20.63 0.27 -2.95
C ILE A 356 -20.47 -0.31 -4.37
N SER A 357 -19.95 0.51 -5.29
CA SER A 357 -19.78 0.12 -6.69
C SER A 357 -18.71 -0.97 -6.87
N PRO A 358 -18.90 -1.93 -7.79
CA PRO A 358 -17.83 -2.86 -8.18
C PRO A 358 -16.52 -2.17 -8.56
N ALA A 359 -16.57 -1.04 -9.25
CA ALA A 359 -15.42 -0.22 -9.60
C ALA A 359 -14.65 0.31 -8.38
N ASP A 360 -15.31 0.40 -7.21
CA ASP A 360 -14.69 0.91 -5.98
C ASP A 360 -14.11 -0.22 -5.10
N PHE A 361 -14.65 -1.45 -5.15
CA PHE A 361 -14.18 -2.52 -4.26
C PHE A 361 -13.36 -3.61 -4.97
N ILE A 362 -13.67 -3.98 -6.22
CA ILE A 362 -12.93 -5.04 -6.94
C ILE A 362 -11.45 -4.69 -7.12
N PRO A 363 -11.06 -3.49 -7.62
CA PRO A 363 -9.65 -3.13 -7.75
C PRO A 363 -8.91 -3.11 -6.40
N VAL A 364 -9.62 -2.76 -5.32
CA VAL A 364 -9.05 -2.77 -3.97
C VAL A 364 -8.77 -4.19 -3.51
N LEU A 365 -9.74 -5.10 -3.63
CA LEU A 365 -9.58 -6.51 -3.28
C LEU A 365 -8.46 -7.17 -4.11
N MET A 366 -8.38 -6.84 -5.41
CA MET A 366 -7.30 -7.28 -6.29
C MET A 366 -5.93 -6.79 -5.81
N LYS A 367 -5.79 -5.49 -5.54
CA LYS A 367 -4.55 -4.86 -5.06
C LYS A 367 -4.02 -5.50 -3.76
N TYR A 368 -4.92 -5.93 -2.87
CA TYR A 368 -4.58 -6.51 -1.57
C TYR A 368 -4.70 -8.05 -1.54
N HIS A 369 -4.79 -8.70 -2.70
CA HIS A 369 -4.87 -10.17 -2.85
C HIS A 369 -6.03 -10.82 -2.07
N GLN A 370 -7.18 -10.15 -1.99
CA GLN A 370 -8.37 -10.65 -1.30
C GLN A 370 -9.55 -10.94 -2.24
N LEU A 371 -9.35 -10.82 -3.56
CA LEU A 371 -10.42 -10.97 -4.55
C LEU A 371 -10.99 -12.40 -4.56
N HIS A 372 -10.15 -13.41 -4.32
CA HIS A 372 -10.57 -14.80 -4.19
C HIS A 372 -11.72 -15.02 -3.18
N LYS A 373 -11.82 -14.20 -2.13
CA LYS A 373 -12.92 -14.30 -1.17
C LYS A 373 -14.26 -13.93 -1.79
N LEU A 374 -14.25 -12.91 -2.64
CA LEU A 374 -15.41 -12.47 -3.39
C LEU A 374 -15.79 -13.50 -4.46
N ASP A 375 -14.83 -13.94 -5.27
CA ASP A 375 -15.08 -14.77 -6.44
C ASP A 375 -15.58 -16.16 -6.04
N LEU A 376 -14.98 -16.78 -5.03
CA LEU A 376 -15.49 -18.02 -4.45
C LEU A 376 -16.87 -17.87 -3.82
N TYR A 377 -17.11 -16.76 -3.11
CA TYR A 377 -18.44 -16.50 -2.56
C TYR A 377 -19.49 -16.31 -3.66
N MET A 378 -19.19 -15.57 -4.72
CA MET A 378 -20.07 -15.39 -5.87
C MET A 378 -20.41 -16.73 -6.52
N PHE A 379 -19.41 -17.56 -6.74
CA PHE A 379 -19.60 -18.90 -7.30
C PHE A 379 -20.45 -19.79 -6.37
N GLU A 380 -20.20 -19.75 -5.07
CA GLU A 380 -21.00 -20.49 -4.08
C GLU A 380 -22.48 -20.03 -4.08
N GLN A 381 -22.73 -18.70 -4.12
CA GLN A 381 -24.11 -18.19 -4.20
C GLN A 381 -24.81 -18.62 -5.49
N VAL A 382 -24.11 -18.65 -6.63
CA VAL A 382 -24.65 -19.19 -7.88
C VAL A 382 -25.02 -20.67 -7.74
N CYS A 383 -24.15 -21.51 -7.18
CA CYS A 383 -24.44 -22.92 -6.92
C CYS A 383 -25.66 -23.10 -6.00
N ARG A 384 -25.72 -22.32 -4.94
CA ARG A 384 -26.86 -22.30 -4.01
C ARG A 384 -28.17 -21.94 -4.71
N GLU A 385 -28.17 -20.88 -5.54
CA GLU A 385 -29.36 -20.46 -6.28
C GLU A 385 -29.81 -21.52 -7.28
N VAL A 386 -28.87 -22.15 -7.98
CA VAL A 386 -29.15 -23.26 -8.91
C VAL A 386 -29.81 -24.42 -8.17
N SER A 387 -29.31 -24.81 -6.99
CA SER A 387 -29.90 -25.86 -6.16
C SER A 387 -31.32 -25.53 -5.74
N ILE A 388 -31.56 -24.36 -5.16
CA ILE A 388 -32.89 -23.89 -4.71
C ILE A 388 -33.90 -23.89 -5.86
N ARG A 389 -33.53 -23.33 -7.01
CA ARG A 389 -34.42 -23.26 -8.17
C ARG A 389 -34.75 -24.63 -8.75
N LYS A 390 -33.79 -25.51 -8.74
CA LYS A 390 -34.01 -26.89 -9.21
C LYS A 390 -35.00 -27.63 -8.33
N ASP A 391 -34.86 -27.49 -7.02
CA ASP A 391 -35.81 -28.09 -6.04
C ASP A 391 -37.22 -27.53 -6.22
N ALA A 392 -37.32 -26.23 -6.55
CA ALA A 392 -38.58 -25.57 -6.81
C ALA A 392 -39.15 -25.81 -8.22
N GLY A 393 -38.45 -26.53 -9.10
CA GLY A 393 -38.85 -26.74 -10.50
C GLY A 393 -38.87 -25.45 -11.35
N LEU A 394 -38.07 -24.43 -10.95
CA LEU A 394 -37.99 -23.15 -11.63
C LEU A 394 -37.02 -23.19 -12.83
N PRO A 395 -37.19 -22.30 -13.81
CA PRO A 395 -36.30 -22.22 -14.96
C PRO A 395 -34.85 -21.90 -14.54
N LEU A 396 -33.90 -22.53 -15.21
CA LEU A 396 -32.47 -22.35 -15.05
C LEU A 396 -31.83 -22.04 -16.41
N LEU A 397 -30.81 -21.15 -16.38
CA LEU A 397 -29.89 -20.90 -17.48
C LEU A 397 -28.47 -21.07 -16.97
N PRO A 398 -27.50 -21.47 -17.81
CA PRO A 398 -26.09 -21.45 -17.45
C PRO A 398 -25.68 -20.08 -16.94
N VAL A 399 -24.75 -20.05 -15.99
CA VAL A 399 -24.30 -18.84 -15.34
C VAL A 399 -22.79 -18.73 -15.45
N SER A 400 -22.33 -17.58 -15.92
CA SER A 400 -20.92 -17.25 -15.89
C SER A 400 -20.56 -16.47 -14.63
N VAL A 401 -19.34 -16.70 -14.12
CA VAL A 401 -18.77 -16.05 -12.95
C VAL A 401 -17.35 -15.63 -13.27
N ASN A 402 -17.02 -14.40 -12.95
CA ASN A 402 -15.69 -13.82 -13.14
C ASN A 402 -14.71 -14.36 -12.11
N PHE A 403 -13.48 -14.66 -12.53
CA PHE A 403 -12.36 -15.08 -11.69
C PHE A 403 -11.09 -14.37 -12.13
N ALA A 404 -10.32 -13.88 -11.17
CA ALA A 404 -9.03 -13.26 -11.47
C ALA A 404 -7.90 -14.30 -11.48
N ARG A 405 -6.90 -14.11 -12.35
CA ARG A 405 -5.71 -14.98 -12.40
C ARG A 405 -5.04 -15.16 -11.04
N GLN A 406 -4.95 -14.07 -10.25
CA GLN A 406 -4.28 -14.13 -8.95
C GLN A 406 -4.93 -15.11 -7.95
N ASP A 407 -6.21 -15.46 -8.13
CA ASP A 407 -6.88 -16.44 -7.27
C ASP A 407 -6.27 -17.82 -7.46
N PHE A 408 -5.91 -18.16 -8.70
CA PHE A 408 -5.22 -19.41 -9.05
C PHE A 408 -3.77 -19.47 -8.56
N ASP A 409 -3.16 -18.32 -8.22
CA ASP A 409 -1.82 -18.29 -7.65
C ASP A 409 -1.82 -18.64 -6.14
N HIS A 410 -2.91 -18.32 -5.45
CA HIS A 410 -3.01 -18.46 -4.00
C HIS A 410 -3.78 -19.69 -3.55
N ILE A 411 -4.71 -20.19 -4.38
CA ILE A 411 -5.63 -21.27 -4.05
C ILE A 411 -5.61 -22.30 -5.18
N ASN A 412 -5.84 -23.58 -4.84
CA ASN A 412 -6.14 -24.59 -5.84
C ASN A 412 -7.61 -24.44 -6.27
N MET A 413 -7.86 -23.61 -7.29
CA MET A 413 -9.21 -23.31 -7.76
C MET A 413 -9.94 -24.56 -8.27
N VAL A 414 -9.21 -25.52 -8.84
CA VAL A 414 -9.79 -26.79 -9.28
C VAL A 414 -10.47 -27.53 -8.12
N GLU A 415 -9.77 -27.67 -6.99
CA GLU A 415 -10.30 -28.33 -5.80
C GLU A 415 -11.48 -27.56 -5.20
N GLU A 416 -11.34 -26.23 -5.07
CA GLU A 416 -12.37 -25.40 -4.44
C GLU A 416 -13.67 -25.35 -5.23
N LEU A 417 -13.61 -25.13 -6.55
CA LEU A 417 -14.82 -25.10 -7.38
C LEU A 417 -15.53 -26.45 -7.41
N ASN A 418 -14.77 -27.56 -7.51
CA ASN A 418 -15.33 -28.90 -7.41
C ASN A 418 -15.97 -29.14 -6.05
N ARG A 419 -15.30 -28.79 -4.95
CA ARG A 419 -15.83 -28.91 -3.58
C ARG A 419 -17.14 -28.14 -3.40
N ILE A 420 -17.23 -26.89 -3.94
CA ILE A 420 -18.46 -26.10 -3.87
C ILE A 420 -19.60 -26.80 -4.64
N VAL A 421 -19.37 -27.20 -5.89
CA VAL A 421 -20.39 -27.91 -6.71
C VAL A 421 -20.88 -29.17 -6.02
N ASP A 422 -19.97 -29.95 -5.44
CA ASP A 422 -20.29 -31.19 -4.74
C ASP A 422 -21.08 -30.92 -3.45
N SER A 423 -20.76 -29.85 -2.71
CA SER A 423 -21.46 -29.49 -1.46
C SER A 423 -22.94 -29.18 -1.68
N TYR A 424 -23.29 -28.61 -2.83
CA TYR A 424 -24.67 -28.34 -3.23
C TYR A 424 -25.32 -29.48 -4.01
N GLN A 425 -24.64 -30.63 -4.16
CA GLN A 425 -25.14 -31.85 -4.77
C GLN A 425 -25.71 -31.65 -6.20
N ILE A 426 -25.11 -30.69 -6.94
CA ILE A 426 -25.61 -30.24 -8.25
C ILE A 426 -25.79 -31.42 -9.23
N GLY A 427 -24.90 -32.40 -9.21
CA GLY A 427 -24.96 -33.58 -10.06
C GLY A 427 -26.21 -34.45 -9.87
N GLN A 428 -26.83 -34.49 -8.67
CA GLN A 428 -28.05 -35.23 -8.40
C GLN A 428 -29.25 -34.70 -9.18
N TYR A 429 -29.22 -33.44 -9.57
CA TYR A 429 -30.26 -32.81 -10.38
C TYR A 429 -30.09 -33.05 -11.88
N GLY A 430 -29.08 -33.84 -12.29
CA GLY A 430 -28.74 -34.05 -13.70
C GLY A 430 -28.22 -32.75 -14.38
N ILE A 431 -27.69 -31.80 -13.61
CA ILE A 431 -27.04 -30.59 -14.09
C ILE A 431 -25.55 -30.92 -14.16
N GLY A 432 -24.97 -30.76 -15.34
CA GLY A 432 -23.51 -30.91 -15.53
C GLY A 432 -22.78 -29.64 -15.09
N LYS A 433 -21.46 -29.75 -14.91
CA LYS A 433 -20.57 -28.60 -14.63
C LYS A 433 -20.51 -27.60 -15.79
N ASP A 434 -20.94 -28.02 -17.00
CA ASP A 434 -21.19 -27.17 -18.18
C ASP A 434 -22.23 -26.05 -17.95
N TYR A 435 -22.92 -26.09 -16.84
CA TYR A 435 -23.85 -25.05 -16.39
C TYR A 435 -23.14 -23.86 -15.74
N PHE A 436 -21.90 -24.07 -15.28
CA PHE A 436 -21.06 -23.06 -14.64
C PHE A 436 -19.93 -22.66 -15.58
N ILE A 437 -19.89 -21.40 -15.89
CA ILE A 437 -18.95 -20.84 -16.86
C ILE A 437 -17.94 -19.98 -16.08
N ILE A 438 -16.67 -20.21 -16.29
CA ILE A 438 -15.55 -19.49 -15.68
C ILE A 438 -15.13 -18.41 -16.66
N GLU A 439 -15.26 -17.14 -16.30
CA GLU A 439 -14.78 -16.00 -17.09
C GLU A 439 -13.41 -15.56 -16.60
N ILE A 440 -12.48 -15.39 -17.54
CA ILE A 440 -11.11 -14.95 -17.30
C ILE A 440 -10.77 -13.84 -18.31
N THR A 441 -10.15 -12.75 -17.87
CA THR A 441 -9.82 -11.65 -18.75
C THR A 441 -8.66 -11.98 -19.71
N GLU A 442 -8.62 -11.31 -20.87
CA GLU A 442 -7.52 -11.44 -21.82
C GLU A 442 -6.16 -11.09 -21.19
N GLN A 443 -6.12 -10.05 -20.34
CA GLN A 443 -4.90 -9.61 -19.66
C GLN A 443 -4.37 -10.68 -18.70
N ASP A 444 -5.25 -11.38 -18.01
CA ASP A 444 -4.90 -12.47 -17.11
C ASP A 444 -4.22 -13.61 -17.87
N VAL A 445 -4.79 -13.99 -19.03
CA VAL A 445 -4.23 -15.03 -19.89
C VAL A 445 -2.88 -14.59 -20.49
N ALA A 446 -2.75 -13.35 -20.97
CA ALA A 446 -1.54 -12.89 -21.63
C ALA A 446 -0.28 -12.95 -20.74
N THR A 447 -0.44 -12.75 -19.42
CA THR A 447 0.64 -12.66 -18.43
C THR A 447 0.77 -13.89 -17.54
N ALA A 448 -0.03 -14.94 -17.77
CA ALA A 448 -0.16 -16.09 -16.88
C ALA A 448 1.07 -17.02 -16.90
N PRO A 449 1.44 -17.61 -15.75
CA PRO A 449 2.37 -18.72 -15.68
C PRO A 449 1.73 -20.03 -16.15
N GLU A 450 2.56 -21.03 -16.50
CA GLU A 450 2.09 -22.32 -17.03
C GLU A 450 1.10 -23.06 -16.12
N ARG A 451 1.32 -23.00 -14.81
CA ARG A 451 0.43 -23.56 -13.79
C ARG A 451 -1.03 -23.07 -13.89
N PHE A 452 -1.25 -21.83 -14.32
CA PHE A 452 -2.59 -21.28 -14.51
C PHE A 452 -3.33 -21.98 -15.65
N TYR A 453 -2.64 -22.17 -16.78
CA TYR A 453 -3.21 -22.91 -17.92
C TYR A 453 -3.52 -24.36 -17.58
N ASP A 454 -2.68 -25.03 -16.78
CA ASP A 454 -2.91 -26.39 -16.31
C ASP A 454 -4.17 -26.50 -15.46
N GLN A 455 -4.41 -25.54 -14.56
CA GLN A 455 -5.65 -25.51 -13.78
C GLN A 455 -6.88 -25.28 -14.66
N LEU A 456 -6.85 -24.33 -15.60
CA LEU A 456 -7.96 -24.10 -16.52
C LEU A 456 -8.25 -25.31 -17.41
N LYS A 457 -7.21 -25.97 -17.89
CA LYS A 457 -7.34 -27.22 -18.67
C LYS A 457 -7.99 -28.33 -17.84
N THR A 458 -7.62 -28.44 -16.56
CA THR A 458 -8.22 -29.42 -15.66
C THR A 458 -9.70 -29.09 -15.41
N LEU A 459 -10.05 -27.84 -15.16
CA LEU A 459 -11.45 -27.41 -14.99
C LEU A 459 -12.29 -27.71 -16.23
N ARG A 460 -11.76 -27.48 -17.44
CA ARG A 460 -12.45 -27.86 -18.69
C ARG A 460 -12.62 -29.38 -18.80
N ALA A 461 -11.59 -30.15 -18.45
CA ALA A 461 -11.67 -31.61 -18.44
C ALA A 461 -12.69 -32.13 -17.43
N ASP A 462 -12.87 -31.45 -16.30
CA ASP A 462 -13.89 -31.71 -15.29
C ASP A 462 -15.31 -31.33 -15.75
N GLY A 463 -15.45 -30.65 -16.88
CA GLY A 463 -16.71 -30.31 -17.53
C GLY A 463 -17.16 -28.85 -17.35
N PHE A 464 -16.40 -27.97 -16.69
CA PHE A 464 -16.67 -26.55 -16.67
C PHE A 464 -16.45 -25.93 -18.07
N LYS A 465 -17.15 -24.86 -18.37
CA LYS A 465 -16.89 -24.03 -19.53
C LYS A 465 -15.96 -22.88 -19.14
N VAL A 466 -15.08 -22.46 -20.05
CA VAL A 466 -14.17 -21.35 -19.84
C VAL A 466 -14.33 -20.35 -20.97
N TRP A 467 -14.67 -19.11 -20.61
CA TRP A 467 -14.82 -17.98 -21.52
C TRP A 467 -13.71 -16.97 -21.32
N LEU A 468 -13.30 -16.36 -22.41
CA LEU A 468 -12.32 -15.27 -22.42
C LEU A 468 -13.05 -13.93 -22.47
N ASP A 469 -12.82 -13.10 -21.45
CA ASP A 469 -13.47 -11.80 -21.28
C ASP A 469 -12.59 -10.62 -21.67
N ASP A 470 -13.21 -9.44 -21.87
CA ASP A 470 -12.58 -8.16 -22.20
C ASP A 470 -11.68 -8.19 -23.45
N PHE A 471 -11.98 -9.06 -24.42
CA PHE A 471 -11.15 -9.19 -25.61
C PHE A 471 -11.19 -7.93 -26.48
N GLY A 472 -10.01 -7.34 -26.69
CA GLY A 472 -9.83 -6.12 -27.49
C GLY A 472 -9.74 -4.83 -26.69
N SER A 473 -9.82 -4.88 -25.36
CA SER A 473 -9.68 -3.70 -24.49
C SER A 473 -8.22 -3.21 -24.34
N ALA A 474 -7.25 -4.07 -24.58
CA ALA A 474 -5.82 -3.77 -24.46
C ALA A 474 -5.05 -4.17 -25.72
N TYR A 475 -3.72 -4.17 -25.68
CA TYR A 475 -2.85 -4.67 -26.77
C TYR A 475 -3.08 -6.17 -26.97
N SER A 476 -4.18 -6.51 -27.65
CA SER A 476 -4.58 -7.88 -27.95
C SER A 476 -3.51 -8.60 -28.74
N SER A 477 -2.92 -9.61 -28.14
CA SER A 477 -1.98 -10.48 -28.82
C SER A 477 -2.77 -11.66 -29.40
N LEU A 478 -2.79 -11.82 -30.73
CA LEU A 478 -3.32 -13.02 -31.41
C LEU A 478 -2.69 -14.32 -30.88
N ASN A 479 -1.64 -14.22 -30.06
CA ASN A 479 -1.01 -15.33 -29.37
C ASN A 479 -1.94 -16.02 -28.35
N VAL A 480 -2.99 -15.36 -27.86
CA VAL A 480 -3.97 -15.95 -26.95
C VAL A 480 -4.66 -17.15 -27.63
N PHE A 481 -5.01 -17.01 -28.91
CA PHE A 481 -5.63 -18.12 -29.69
C PHE A 481 -4.74 -19.35 -29.86
N SER A 482 -3.41 -19.19 -29.74
CA SER A 482 -2.48 -20.31 -29.90
C SER A 482 -2.10 -20.98 -28.57
N LYS A 483 -2.26 -20.26 -27.46
CA LYS A 483 -1.83 -20.73 -26.13
C LYS A 483 -2.96 -21.24 -25.26
N PHE A 484 -4.17 -20.75 -25.49
CA PHE A 484 -5.31 -21.01 -24.61
C PHE A 484 -6.53 -21.48 -25.42
N GLU A 485 -7.10 -22.62 -24.99
CA GLU A 485 -8.35 -23.14 -25.52
C GLU A 485 -9.54 -22.59 -24.73
N THR A 486 -10.35 -21.75 -25.36
CA THR A 486 -11.57 -21.19 -24.79
C THR A 486 -12.79 -21.70 -25.53
N ASP A 487 -13.94 -21.77 -24.84
CA ASP A 487 -15.21 -22.15 -25.43
C ASP A 487 -15.88 -20.95 -26.13
N LEU A 488 -15.67 -19.74 -25.60
CA LEU A 488 -16.26 -18.50 -26.11
C LEU A 488 -15.33 -17.31 -25.83
N ILE A 489 -15.42 -16.27 -26.69
CA ILE A 489 -14.75 -15.00 -26.50
C ILE A 489 -15.79 -13.89 -26.41
N LYS A 490 -15.72 -13.08 -25.32
CA LYS A 490 -16.51 -11.87 -25.11
C LYS A 490 -15.74 -10.67 -25.64
N MET A 491 -16.30 -9.97 -26.59
CA MET A 491 -15.72 -8.77 -27.18
C MET A 491 -16.13 -7.55 -26.37
N ASP A 492 -15.13 -6.82 -25.92
CA ASP A 492 -15.30 -5.65 -25.06
C ASP A 492 -16.16 -4.56 -25.73
N MET A 493 -16.97 -3.88 -24.91
CA MET A 493 -17.89 -2.83 -25.36
C MET A 493 -17.22 -1.65 -26.04
N GLU A 494 -15.91 -1.39 -25.80
CA GLU A 494 -15.19 -0.30 -26.44
C GLU A 494 -15.11 -0.48 -27.97
N LEU A 495 -15.02 -1.73 -28.43
CA LEU A 495 -15.04 -2.05 -29.85
C LEU A 495 -16.39 -1.71 -30.52
N LEU A 496 -17.50 -1.81 -29.75
CA LEU A 496 -18.84 -1.45 -30.25
C LEU A 496 -19.16 0.03 -30.13
N ARG A 497 -18.68 0.71 -29.09
CA ARG A 497 -18.94 2.15 -28.89
C ARG A 497 -18.33 3.00 -30.01
N ASN A 498 -17.21 2.56 -30.54
CA ASN A 498 -16.42 3.31 -31.53
C ASN A 498 -16.56 2.74 -32.96
N LEU A 499 -17.73 2.15 -33.30
CA LEU A 499 -17.95 1.49 -34.60
C LEU A 499 -17.71 2.42 -35.79
N ASP A 500 -18.02 3.70 -35.66
CA ASP A 500 -17.90 4.68 -36.75
C ASP A 500 -16.62 5.52 -36.69
N ASP A 501 -15.78 5.30 -35.68
CA ASP A 501 -14.50 5.97 -35.55
C ASP A 501 -13.46 5.42 -36.53
N HIS A 502 -12.42 6.21 -36.79
CA HIS A 502 -11.30 5.85 -37.66
C HIS A 502 -11.70 5.31 -39.05
N LYS A 503 -12.74 5.88 -39.66
CA LYS A 503 -13.24 5.46 -40.99
C LYS A 503 -13.78 4.03 -41.04
N GLY A 504 -14.36 3.55 -39.95
CA GLY A 504 -14.95 2.21 -39.83
C GLY A 504 -13.93 1.10 -39.57
N ALA A 505 -12.73 1.42 -39.10
CA ALA A 505 -11.70 0.43 -38.82
C ALA A 505 -12.17 -0.61 -37.78
N ASN A 506 -12.92 -0.17 -36.73
CA ASN A 506 -13.44 -1.06 -35.70
C ASN A 506 -14.46 -2.07 -36.24
N ARG A 507 -15.26 -1.67 -37.25
CA ARG A 507 -16.16 -2.61 -37.95
C ARG A 507 -15.40 -3.74 -38.65
N GLU A 508 -14.32 -3.43 -39.37
CA GLU A 508 -13.48 -4.42 -40.03
C GLU A 508 -12.68 -5.29 -39.04
N ILE A 509 -12.24 -4.71 -37.92
CA ILE A 509 -11.57 -5.47 -36.85
C ILE A 509 -12.54 -6.48 -36.26
N LEU A 510 -13.74 -6.09 -35.82
CA LEU A 510 -14.75 -6.99 -35.26
C LEU A 510 -15.11 -8.10 -36.25
N LYS A 511 -15.36 -7.76 -37.51
CA LYS A 511 -15.66 -8.73 -38.57
C LYS A 511 -14.53 -9.74 -38.76
N SER A 512 -13.28 -9.28 -38.69
CA SER A 512 -12.10 -10.14 -38.81
C SER A 512 -11.97 -11.08 -37.61
N ILE A 513 -12.14 -10.58 -36.39
CA ILE A 513 -12.06 -11.37 -35.15
C ILE A 513 -13.14 -12.46 -35.15
N ILE A 514 -14.39 -12.11 -35.42
CA ILE A 514 -15.51 -13.06 -35.49
C ILE A 514 -15.27 -14.10 -36.58
N GLY A 515 -14.73 -13.69 -37.74
CA GLY A 515 -14.34 -14.58 -38.81
C GLY A 515 -13.26 -15.60 -38.40
N ILE A 516 -12.29 -15.18 -37.59
CA ILE A 516 -11.24 -16.05 -37.03
C ILE A 516 -11.86 -17.03 -36.05
N CYS A 517 -12.64 -16.53 -35.07
CA CYS A 517 -13.28 -17.35 -34.05
C CYS A 517 -14.12 -18.46 -34.67
N ARG A 518 -14.95 -18.12 -35.67
CA ARG A 518 -15.76 -19.10 -36.42
C ARG A 518 -14.93 -20.20 -37.06
N LYS A 519 -13.77 -19.86 -37.66
CA LYS A 519 -12.86 -20.86 -38.30
C LYS A 519 -12.21 -21.77 -37.26
N LEU A 520 -12.00 -21.26 -36.05
CA LEU A 520 -11.42 -22.02 -34.95
C LEU A 520 -12.47 -22.80 -34.12
N GLY A 521 -13.77 -22.62 -34.43
CA GLY A 521 -14.86 -23.25 -33.67
C GLY A 521 -15.08 -22.64 -32.30
N ILE A 522 -14.68 -21.36 -32.12
CA ILE A 522 -14.85 -20.59 -30.87
C ILE A 522 -16.10 -19.73 -31.01
N HIS A 523 -17.01 -19.80 -30.04
CA HIS A 523 -18.20 -18.94 -30.00
C HIS A 523 -17.87 -17.48 -29.71
N THR A 524 -18.77 -16.57 -30.10
CA THR A 524 -18.56 -15.14 -29.95
C THR A 524 -19.75 -14.46 -29.24
N LEU A 525 -19.43 -13.58 -28.29
CA LEU A 525 -20.35 -12.73 -27.59
C LEU A 525 -19.89 -11.27 -27.70
N ALA A 526 -20.80 -10.37 -28.00
CA ALA A 526 -20.52 -8.92 -28.00
C ALA A 526 -21.17 -8.27 -26.79
N GLU A 527 -20.37 -7.49 -26.04
CA GLU A 527 -20.80 -6.77 -24.87
C GLU A 527 -21.20 -5.33 -25.17
N GLY A 528 -21.98 -4.71 -24.25
CA GLY A 528 -22.35 -3.31 -24.33
C GLY A 528 -23.27 -2.96 -25.51
N VAL A 529 -24.10 -3.90 -25.96
CA VAL A 529 -25.08 -3.64 -27.01
C VAL A 529 -26.18 -2.75 -26.47
N GLU A 530 -26.29 -1.51 -26.96
CA GLU A 530 -27.21 -0.50 -26.50
C GLU A 530 -28.29 -0.13 -27.56
N THR A 531 -27.98 -0.32 -28.87
CA THR A 531 -28.88 0.09 -29.96
C THR A 531 -29.23 -1.06 -30.92
N GLU A 532 -30.36 -0.94 -31.62
CA GLU A 532 -30.74 -1.91 -32.66
C GLU A 532 -29.76 -1.92 -33.84
N GLU A 533 -29.16 -0.76 -34.19
CA GLU A 533 -28.15 -0.69 -35.25
C GLU A 533 -26.91 -1.52 -34.91
N GLN A 534 -26.44 -1.47 -33.66
CA GLN A 534 -25.35 -2.33 -33.18
C GLN A 534 -25.74 -3.82 -33.30
N ARG A 535 -26.97 -4.16 -32.92
CA ARG A 535 -27.46 -5.53 -33.02
C ARG A 535 -27.53 -6.00 -34.49
N GLU A 536 -28.08 -5.19 -35.40
CA GLU A 536 -28.16 -5.50 -36.84
C GLU A 536 -26.78 -5.73 -37.43
N PHE A 537 -25.80 -4.89 -37.07
CA PHE A 537 -24.41 -5.07 -37.48
C PHE A 537 -23.81 -6.39 -36.96
N LEU A 538 -24.05 -6.75 -35.70
CA LEU A 538 -23.60 -8.00 -35.12
C LEU A 538 -24.22 -9.23 -35.82
N ILE A 539 -25.48 -9.14 -36.23
CA ILE A 539 -26.13 -10.18 -37.05
C ILE A 539 -25.45 -10.30 -38.42
N GLU A 540 -25.17 -9.16 -39.09
CA GLU A 540 -24.51 -9.13 -40.41
C GLU A 540 -23.16 -9.82 -40.38
N ILE A 541 -22.31 -9.52 -39.39
CA ILE A 541 -20.98 -10.09 -39.24
C ILE A 541 -20.98 -11.50 -38.63
N GLY A 542 -22.16 -11.95 -38.14
CA GLY A 542 -22.42 -13.30 -37.62
C GLY A 542 -21.90 -13.54 -36.22
N CYS A 543 -21.98 -12.53 -35.35
CA CYS A 543 -21.80 -12.69 -33.92
C CYS A 543 -22.99 -13.47 -33.34
N GLU A 544 -22.71 -14.50 -32.55
CA GLU A 544 -23.71 -15.46 -32.11
C GLU A 544 -24.52 -14.93 -30.91
N LEU A 545 -23.83 -14.36 -29.94
CA LEU A 545 -24.42 -13.89 -28.69
C LEU A 545 -24.21 -12.40 -28.48
N ALA A 546 -25.09 -11.80 -27.69
CA ALA A 546 -25.05 -10.39 -27.36
C ALA A 546 -25.50 -10.16 -25.92
N GLN A 547 -24.88 -9.17 -25.27
CA GLN A 547 -25.19 -8.71 -23.93
C GLN A 547 -25.17 -7.18 -23.91
N GLY A 548 -26.12 -6.54 -23.22
CA GLY A 548 -26.14 -5.09 -23.10
C GLY A 548 -27.50 -4.53 -22.68
N TYR A 549 -27.55 -3.22 -22.55
CA TYR A 549 -28.74 -2.50 -22.07
C TYR A 549 -29.90 -2.52 -23.06
N LEU A 550 -29.67 -2.84 -24.31
CA LEU A 550 -30.72 -3.11 -25.28
C LEU A 550 -31.61 -4.26 -24.82
N TYR A 551 -31.04 -5.28 -24.19
CA TYR A 551 -31.74 -6.48 -23.73
C TYR A 551 -32.09 -6.39 -22.26
N HIS A 552 -31.08 -6.34 -21.40
CA HIS A 552 -31.26 -6.37 -19.94
C HIS A 552 -30.21 -5.49 -19.23
N ARG A 553 -30.65 -4.82 -18.17
CA ARG A 553 -29.73 -4.27 -17.16
C ARG A 553 -29.51 -5.31 -16.08
N PRO A 554 -28.35 -5.32 -15.40
CA PRO A 554 -28.14 -6.20 -14.25
C PRO A 554 -29.23 -5.99 -13.18
N ASP A 555 -29.87 -7.10 -12.75
CA ASP A 555 -30.98 -7.07 -11.79
C ASP A 555 -30.99 -8.39 -10.98
N ALA A 556 -31.82 -8.49 -9.94
CA ALA A 556 -32.07 -9.75 -9.26
C ALA A 556 -32.60 -10.80 -10.24
N LEU A 557 -32.25 -12.08 -10.02
CA LEU A 557 -32.55 -13.18 -10.94
C LEU A 557 -34.04 -13.26 -11.31
N ASP A 558 -34.93 -13.13 -10.33
CA ASP A 558 -36.36 -13.18 -10.56
C ASP A 558 -36.85 -12.04 -11.46
N SER A 559 -36.32 -10.84 -11.30
CA SER A 559 -36.62 -9.71 -12.18
C SER A 559 -36.30 -10.01 -13.64
N ILE A 560 -35.17 -10.67 -13.91
CA ILE A 560 -34.75 -11.03 -15.26
C ILE A 560 -35.62 -12.13 -15.85
N LEU A 561 -35.95 -13.14 -15.05
CA LEU A 561 -36.71 -14.29 -15.52
C LEU A 561 -38.23 -14.00 -15.60
N TYR A 562 -38.81 -13.17 -14.70
CA TYR A 562 -40.26 -12.87 -14.65
C TYR A 562 -40.69 -11.63 -15.42
N LYS A 563 -39.85 -10.66 -15.72
CA LYS A 563 -40.17 -9.58 -16.69
C LYS A 563 -40.55 -10.12 -18.07
N ARG A 564 -40.32 -11.41 -18.31
CA ARG A 564 -40.71 -12.15 -19.50
C ARG A 564 -42.21 -12.50 -19.59
N GLN A 565 -42.96 -12.52 -18.50
CA GLN A 565 -44.37 -12.96 -18.54
C GLN A 565 -45.36 -11.83 -18.84
N ASN A 566 -45.03 -10.56 -18.59
CA ASN A 566 -45.96 -9.44 -18.66
C ASN A 566 -45.64 -8.35 -19.71
N GLY A 567 -44.58 -8.42 -20.46
CA GLY A 567 -44.21 -7.41 -21.46
C GLY A 567 -43.97 -8.01 -22.85
N ARG A 568 -44.76 -7.58 -23.80
CA ARG A 568 -44.76 -7.91 -25.23
C ARG A 568 -43.37 -8.11 -25.86
N ARG A 569 -42.87 -9.34 -25.82
CA ARG A 569 -42.03 -10.10 -26.77
C ARG A 569 -41.84 -11.47 -26.16
N ASN A 570 -42.52 -12.48 -26.75
CA ASN A 570 -42.33 -13.89 -26.42
C ASN A 570 -40.89 -14.31 -26.75
N HIS A 571 -39.98 -14.20 -25.78
CA HIS A 571 -38.69 -14.86 -25.88
C HIS A 571 -38.81 -16.23 -25.21
N GLN A 572 -38.82 -17.27 -26.00
CA GLN A 572 -38.83 -18.66 -25.49
C GLN A 572 -37.47 -18.95 -24.85
N VAL A 573 -37.49 -19.52 -23.65
CA VAL A 573 -36.28 -20.12 -23.04
C VAL A 573 -35.79 -21.20 -24.00
N VAL A 574 -34.56 -21.09 -24.45
CA VAL A 574 -33.95 -22.08 -25.35
C VAL A 574 -33.85 -23.43 -24.65
N THR A 575 -34.27 -24.49 -25.32
CA THR A 575 -34.17 -25.84 -24.77
C THR A 575 -32.70 -26.25 -24.58
N ARG A 576 -32.40 -27.07 -23.57
CA ARG A 576 -31.06 -27.60 -23.23
C ARG A 576 -30.30 -28.19 -24.46
N LYS A 577 -31.02 -28.72 -25.45
CA LYS A 577 -30.44 -29.27 -26.68
C LYS A 577 -29.79 -28.16 -27.54
N ARG A 578 -30.44 -27.01 -27.71
CA ARG A 578 -29.94 -25.89 -28.50
C ARG A 578 -28.84 -25.12 -27.75
N LEU A 579 -28.89 -25.16 -26.43
CA LEU A 579 -27.83 -24.57 -25.58
C LEU A 579 -26.49 -25.32 -25.79
N LYS A 580 -26.48 -26.65 -25.92
CA LYS A 580 -25.28 -27.43 -26.21
C LYS A 580 -24.71 -27.20 -27.60
N GLU A 581 -25.51 -26.64 -28.51
CA GLU A 581 -25.10 -26.31 -29.87
C GLU A 581 -24.55 -24.88 -29.95
N LEU A 582 -24.84 -24.02 -28.93
CA LEU A 582 -24.48 -22.59 -28.88
C LEU A 582 -23.42 -22.25 -27.81
N ILE A 583 -23.14 -23.15 -26.90
CA ILE A 583 -22.16 -23.05 -25.81
C ILE A 583 -21.38 -24.37 -25.77
#